data_5661ec2b6c2e59d6bdd37e399753aabe
#
_entry.id   5661ec2b6c2e59d6bdd37e399753aabe
#
_cell.length_a   1.000
_cell.length_b   1.000
_cell.length_c   1.000
_cell.angle_alpha   90.00
_cell.angle_beta   90.00
_cell.angle_gamma   90.00
#
_symmetry.space_group_name_H-M   'P 1'
#
loop_
_entity.id
_entity.type
_entity.pdbx_description
1 polymer ?
#
loop_
_entity_poly.entity_id
_entity_poly.type
_entity_poly.pdbx_seq_one_letter_code
_entity_poly.pdbx_strand_id
1 'polypeptide(L)'
;MTRQINLALQGGGAHGAFTWGVLDALLEDDDIEIAAISGTSAGALNGAAFKAGMQSGGREGAKASLDQLWEQVGNLEEARLAQLMFPGMPFVAAVAEAVGEMFPFSPQGIAAQLVSPYAWGAAYSNPLDKIVRRLDFTQVCGTGGPKLFVSATNVRSGKIRVFSGDEVSPEVLMASACLPTAFQAVELTDPKTGVLEAYWDGGYAGNPAIFPLYNKELPEDVVIVSINPMRRDEVPKSAIEIQNRINEISFNATLLGDLRSIEFVKRLIRQGKIEKGVMKHVLIHFISDEALMNDLTASSKVNPSSGLLLRLKAAGRTAAAAFLQGHRGDIGKRASIDLAGLFG
;
A
#
# COMPACT_ATOMS: atom_id res chain seq x y z
N MET A 1 -6.98 -27.82 9.79
CA MET A 1 -6.74 -26.80 10.85
C MET A 1 -6.48 -25.49 10.14
N THR A 2 -7.28 -24.50 10.41
CA THR A 2 -7.14 -23.15 9.83
C THR A 2 -5.81 -22.52 10.29
N ARG A 3 -5.05 -21.96 9.36
CA ARG A 3 -3.79 -21.27 9.62
C ARG A 3 -4.04 -19.78 9.64
N GLN A 4 -3.69 -19.15 10.75
CA GLN A 4 -3.82 -17.70 10.88
C GLN A 4 -2.54 -17.01 10.44
N ILE A 5 -2.69 -15.95 9.65
CA ILE A 5 -1.60 -15.09 9.17
C ILE A 5 -1.93 -13.62 9.38
N ASN A 6 -0.88 -12.81 9.47
CA ASN A 6 -0.99 -11.36 9.32
C ASN A 6 -0.57 -10.95 7.92
N LEU A 7 -1.19 -9.90 7.39
CA LEU A 7 -0.81 -9.31 6.11
C LEU A 7 -0.15 -7.95 6.32
N ALA A 8 0.90 -7.71 5.56
CA ALA A 8 1.60 -6.44 5.48
C ALA A 8 1.56 -5.96 4.02
N LEU A 9 0.68 -4.97 3.73
CA LEU A 9 0.31 -4.56 2.39
C LEU A 9 1.00 -3.24 2.00
N GLN A 10 1.92 -3.31 1.04
CA GLN A 10 2.61 -2.12 0.53
C GLN A 10 1.67 -1.15 -0.19
N GLY A 11 1.98 0.14 -0.08
CA GLY A 11 1.49 1.20 -0.95
C GLY A 11 2.28 1.28 -2.25
N GLY A 12 1.64 1.82 -3.29
CA GLY A 12 2.24 1.96 -4.62
C GLY A 12 1.23 2.36 -5.70
N GLY A 13 0.20 3.14 -5.35
CA GLY A 13 -0.80 3.64 -6.28
C GLY A 13 -1.56 2.51 -7.00
N ALA A 14 -1.72 2.62 -8.32
CA ALA A 14 -2.44 1.64 -9.13
C ALA A 14 -1.85 0.22 -9.06
N HIS A 15 -0.54 0.08 -8.72
CA HIS A 15 0.06 -1.23 -8.52
C HIS A 15 -0.55 -2.01 -7.34
N GLY A 16 -1.29 -1.35 -6.46
CA GLY A 16 -2.10 -2.00 -5.42
C GLY A 16 -3.18 -2.95 -5.96
N ALA A 17 -3.50 -2.93 -7.26
CA ALA A 17 -4.35 -3.92 -7.90
C ALA A 17 -3.70 -5.33 -7.90
N PHE A 18 -2.37 -5.43 -7.81
CA PHE A 18 -1.70 -6.71 -7.55
C PHE A 18 -2.12 -7.27 -6.19
N THR A 19 -2.14 -6.41 -5.16
CA THR A 19 -2.60 -6.77 -3.82
C THR A 19 -4.07 -7.22 -3.83
N TRP A 20 -4.94 -6.57 -4.61
CA TRP A 20 -6.30 -7.03 -4.85
C TRP A 20 -6.33 -8.48 -5.34
N GLY A 21 -5.51 -8.83 -6.34
CA GLY A 21 -5.41 -10.19 -6.85
C GLY A 21 -4.90 -11.19 -5.81
N VAL A 22 -3.91 -10.79 -4.99
CA VAL A 22 -3.41 -11.61 -3.88
C VAL A 22 -4.52 -11.89 -2.87
N LEU A 23 -5.24 -10.86 -2.43
CA LEU A 23 -6.33 -11.01 -1.46
C LEU A 23 -7.47 -11.85 -2.01
N ASP A 24 -7.82 -11.68 -3.29
CA ASP A 24 -8.85 -12.44 -3.97
C ASP A 24 -8.51 -13.96 -3.99
N ALA A 25 -7.25 -14.31 -4.27
CA ALA A 25 -6.81 -15.70 -4.23
C ALA A 25 -6.73 -16.28 -2.81
N LEU A 26 -6.30 -15.49 -1.81
CA LEU A 26 -6.28 -15.93 -0.41
C LEU A 26 -7.68 -16.18 0.14
N LEU A 27 -8.69 -15.42 -0.35
CA LEU A 27 -10.09 -15.62 0.02
C LEU A 27 -10.70 -16.93 -0.54
N GLU A 28 -10.08 -17.58 -1.51
CA GLU A 28 -10.50 -18.88 -2.02
C GLU A 28 -9.96 -20.06 -1.20
N ASP A 29 -9.02 -19.80 -0.29
CA ASP A 29 -8.39 -20.82 0.53
C ASP A 29 -9.02 -20.88 1.93
N ASP A 30 -9.88 -21.84 2.19
CA ASP A 30 -10.59 -22.01 3.46
C ASP A 30 -9.68 -22.37 4.64
N ASP A 31 -8.45 -22.83 4.37
CA ASP A 31 -7.45 -23.13 5.40
C ASP A 31 -6.69 -21.88 5.88
N ILE A 32 -6.84 -20.75 5.21
CA ILE A 32 -6.17 -19.49 5.56
C ILE A 32 -7.17 -18.51 6.19
N GLU A 33 -6.80 -17.97 7.36
CA GLU A 33 -7.51 -16.91 8.05
C GLU A 33 -6.59 -15.70 8.28
N ILE A 34 -7.07 -14.51 7.99
CA ILE A 34 -6.32 -13.27 8.16
C ILE A 34 -6.67 -12.66 9.52
N ALA A 35 -5.72 -12.65 10.45
CA ALA A 35 -5.90 -12.13 11.80
C ALA A 35 -5.73 -10.62 11.89
N ALA A 36 -4.77 -10.07 11.13
CA ALA A 36 -4.51 -8.63 11.08
C ALA A 36 -3.95 -8.20 9.73
N ILE A 37 -4.21 -6.94 9.38
CA ILE A 37 -3.72 -6.27 8.18
C ILE A 37 -3.04 -4.97 8.60
N SER A 38 -1.78 -4.80 8.23
CA SER A 38 -1.11 -3.50 8.24
C SER A 38 -0.94 -3.01 6.82
N GLY A 39 -1.52 -1.86 6.50
CA GLY A 39 -1.54 -1.33 5.14
C GLY A 39 -1.12 0.14 5.08
N THR A 40 -0.53 0.50 3.95
CA THR A 40 -0.13 1.87 3.62
C THR A 40 -0.66 2.23 2.24
N SER A 41 -1.21 3.45 2.07
CA SER A 41 -1.66 3.94 0.76
C SER A 41 -2.65 2.97 0.09
N ALA A 42 -2.37 2.51 -1.12
CA ALA A 42 -3.18 1.48 -1.79
C ALA A 42 -3.33 0.19 -0.95
N GLY A 43 -2.32 -0.18 -0.16
CA GLY A 43 -2.42 -1.29 0.79
C GLY A 43 -3.42 -1.03 1.91
N ALA A 44 -3.53 0.22 2.39
CA ALA A 44 -4.54 0.61 3.38
C ALA A 44 -5.96 0.58 2.79
N LEU A 45 -6.13 1.04 1.55
CA LEU A 45 -7.41 0.97 0.83
C LEU A 45 -7.86 -0.48 0.63
N ASN A 46 -6.95 -1.36 0.18
CA ASN A 46 -7.21 -2.80 0.08
C ASN A 46 -7.61 -3.41 1.44
N GLY A 47 -6.86 -3.08 2.50
CA GLY A 47 -7.14 -3.57 3.85
C GLY A 47 -8.50 -3.12 4.39
N ALA A 48 -8.87 -1.86 4.14
CA ALA A 48 -10.16 -1.31 4.55
C ALA A 48 -11.33 -1.96 3.79
N ALA A 49 -11.21 -2.09 2.45
CA ALA A 49 -12.22 -2.76 1.63
C ALA A 49 -12.37 -4.24 2.02
N PHE A 50 -11.25 -4.94 2.21
CA PHE A 50 -11.24 -6.32 2.68
C PHE A 50 -11.99 -6.46 4.02
N LYS A 51 -11.63 -5.65 5.01
CA LYS A 51 -12.25 -5.71 6.33
C LYS A 51 -13.73 -5.39 6.30
N ALA A 52 -14.13 -4.32 5.61
CA ALA A 52 -15.53 -3.95 5.47
C ALA A 52 -16.35 -5.08 4.83
N GLY A 53 -15.84 -5.66 3.74
CA GLY A 53 -16.48 -6.77 3.06
C GLY A 53 -16.54 -8.05 3.90
N MET A 54 -15.47 -8.39 4.62
CA MET A 54 -15.47 -9.54 5.55
C MET A 54 -16.53 -9.43 6.63
N GLN A 55 -16.73 -8.23 7.18
CA GLN A 55 -17.75 -8.00 8.19
C GLN A 55 -19.18 -8.05 7.64
N SER A 56 -19.41 -7.53 6.45
CA SER A 56 -20.74 -7.45 5.84
C SER A 56 -21.21 -8.74 5.17
N GLY A 57 -20.28 -9.53 4.59
CA GLY A 57 -20.64 -10.70 3.80
C GLY A 57 -19.59 -11.82 3.77
N GLY A 58 -18.69 -11.85 4.77
CA GLY A 58 -17.62 -12.83 4.82
C GLY A 58 -16.69 -12.77 3.59
N ARG A 59 -16.19 -13.93 3.15
CA ARG A 59 -15.23 -14.01 2.04
C ARG A 59 -15.76 -13.44 0.73
N GLU A 60 -17.01 -13.74 0.38
CA GLU A 60 -17.66 -13.20 -0.83
C GLU A 60 -17.89 -11.69 -0.72
N GLY A 61 -18.29 -11.20 0.46
CA GLY A 61 -18.39 -9.76 0.73
C GLY A 61 -17.05 -9.04 0.58
N ALA A 62 -15.94 -9.66 1.02
CA ALA A 62 -14.60 -9.11 0.87
C ALA A 62 -14.18 -9.03 -0.61
N LYS A 63 -14.44 -10.08 -1.41
CA LYS A 63 -14.20 -10.06 -2.86
C LYS A 63 -14.98 -8.95 -3.54
N ALA A 64 -16.29 -8.86 -3.26
CA ALA A 64 -17.15 -7.83 -3.84
C ALA A 64 -16.70 -6.40 -3.48
N SER A 65 -16.30 -6.17 -2.23
CA SER A 65 -15.81 -4.87 -1.77
C SER A 65 -14.48 -4.48 -2.44
N LEU A 66 -13.58 -5.43 -2.63
CA LEU A 66 -12.32 -5.21 -3.36
C LEU A 66 -12.57 -4.94 -4.85
N ASP A 67 -13.45 -5.71 -5.50
CA ASP A 67 -13.83 -5.50 -6.89
C ASP A 67 -14.43 -4.10 -7.09
N GLN A 68 -15.35 -3.70 -6.22
CA GLN A 68 -15.96 -2.37 -6.23
C GLN A 68 -14.93 -1.24 -6.05
N LEU A 69 -13.97 -1.40 -5.12
CA LEU A 69 -12.89 -0.44 -4.92
C LEU A 69 -12.11 -0.21 -6.22
N TRP A 70 -11.63 -1.29 -6.83
CA TRP A 70 -10.74 -1.19 -7.99
C TRP A 70 -11.47 -0.83 -9.28
N GLU A 71 -12.75 -1.19 -9.42
CA GLU A 71 -13.61 -0.68 -10.49
C GLU A 71 -13.74 0.85 -10.40
N GLN A 72 -13.97 1.40 -9.20
CA GLN A 72 -14.06 2.85 -9.01
C GLN A 72 -12.73 3.55 -9.28
N VAL A 73 -11.59 2.93 -8.93
CA VAL A 73 -10.27 3.46 -9.25
C VAL A 73 -10.03 3.48 -10.77
N GLY A 74 -10.43 2.43 -11.49
CA GLY A 74 -10.35 2.36 -12.95
C GLY A 74 -11.21 3.43 -13.64
N ASN A 75 -12.42 3.66 -13.13
CA ASN A 75 -13.35 4.66 -13.67
C ASN A 75 -12.87 6.12 -13.49
N LEU A 76 -11.90 6.40 -12.60
CA LEU A 76 -11.29 7.73 -12.50
C LEU A 76 -10.52 8.12 -13.77
N GLU A 77 -9.89 7.18 -14.46
CA GLU A 77 -9.18 7.45 -15.71
C GLU A 77 -10.14 7.68 -16.85
N GLU A 78 -11.21 6.87 -16.95
CA GLU A 78 -12.24 7.06 -17.99
C GLU A 78 -12.92 8.43 -17.87
N ALA A 79 -13.19 8.89 -16.65
CA ALA A 79 -13.72 10.22 -16.41
C ALA A 79 -12.72 11.34 -16.81
N ARG A 80 -11.41 11.14 -16.59
CA ARG A 80 -10.37 12.06 -17.06
C ARG A 80 -10.28 12.10 -18.59
N LEU A 81 -10.30 10.94 -19.25
CA LEU A 81 -10.30 10.85 -20.71
C LEU A 81 -11.57 11.45 -21.33
N ALA A 82 -12.73 11.26 -20.72
CA ALA A 82 -13.98 11.89 -21.16
C ALA A 82 -13.92 13.42 -21.00
N GLN A 83 -13.33 13.95 -19.93
CA GLN A 83 -13.09 15.39 -19.77
C GLN A 83 -12.09 15.96 -20.77
N LEU A 84 -11.13 15.16 -21.24
CA LEU A 84 -10.19 15.54 -22.30
C LEU A 84 -10.85 15.60 -23.69
N MET A 85 -11.87 14.81 -23.93
CA MET A 85 -12.62 14.80 -25.21
C MET A 85 -13.68 15.90 -25.30
N PHE A 86 -14.10 16.50 -24.17
CA PHE A 86 -15.06 17.61 -24.15
C PHE A 86 -14.35 18.91 -23.72
N PRO A 87 -14.30 19.95 -24.61
CA PRO A 87 -13.47 21.12 -24.40
C PRO A 87 -14.07 22.08 -23.37
N GLY A 88 -13.50 22.02 -22.18
CA GLY A 88 -13.85 22.95 -21.10
C GLY A 88 -12.83 22.97 -19.96
N MET A 89 -11.53 23.08 -20.23
CA MET A 89 -10.41 23.41 -19.34
C MET A 89 -9.40 22.37 -18.84
N PRO A 90 -9.45 21.05 -18.97
CA PRO A 90 -8.31 20.21 -18.57
C PRO A 90 -7.25 20.02 -19.66
N PHE A 91 -7.52 20.48 -20.89
CA PHE A 91 -6.60 20.30 -22.03
C PHE A 91 -5.20 20.89 -21.79
N VAL A 92 -5.12 22.01 -21.09
CA VAL A 92 -3.83 22.70 -20.81
C VAL A 92 -2.97 21.87 -19.85
N ALA A 93 -3.58 21.19 -18.85
CA ALA A 93 -2.83 20.37 -17.90
C ALA A 93 -2.31 19.07 -18.54
N ALA A 94 -3.14 18.42 -19.36
CA ALA A 94 -2.73 17.17 -20.05
C ALA A 94 -1.72 17.44 -21.19
N VAL A 95 -1.84 18.57 -21.89
CA VAL A 95 -0.82 19.00 -22.87
C VAL A 95 0.47 19.43 -22.16
N ALA A 96 0.38 20.08 -21.00
CA ALA A 96 1.57 20.41 -20.20
C ALA A 96 2.28 19.16 -19.68
N GLU A 97 1.53 18.13 -19.26
CA GLU A 97 2.07 16.84 -18.83
C GLU A 97 2.73 16.08 -20.00
N ALA A 98 2.06 15.97 -21.14
CA ALA A 98 2.61 15.33 -22.36
C ALA A 98 3.80 16.10 -22.95
N VAL A 99 3.78 17.44 -22.92
CA VAL A 99 4.92 18.29 -23.33
C VAL A 99 6.03 18.23 -22.30
N GLY A 100 5.73 18.10 -21.00
CA GLY A 100 6.71 17.90 -19.93
C GLY A 100 7.46 16.58 -20.06
N GLU A 101 6.77 15.51 -20.44
CA GLU A 101 7.38 14.20 -20.74
C GLU A 101 8.26 14.25 -22.02
N MET A 102 7.81 14.97 -23.04
CA MET A 102 8.50 15.06 -24.33
C MET A 102 9.66 16.06 -24.34
N PHE A 103 9.53 17.13 -23.54
CA PHE A 103 10.52 18.21 -23.43
C PHE A 103 10.73 18.65 -21.97
N PRO A 104 11.44 17.84 -21.16
CA PRO A 104 11.58 18.08 -19.70
C PRO A 104 12.30 19.41 -19.37
N PHE A 105 13.03 20.00 -20.31
CA PHE A 105 13.68 21.30 -20.16
C PHE A 105 12.90 22.46 -20.81
N SER A 106 11.68 22.22 -21.30
CA SER A 106 10.84 23.34 -21.75
C SER A 106 10.37 24.15 -20.55
N PRO A 107 10.11 25.49 -20.71
CA PRO A 107 9.54 26.30 -19.63
C PRO A 107 8.23 25.72 -19.09
N GLN A 108 7.42 25.05 -19.93
CA GLN A 108 6.19 24.37 -19.56
C GLN A 108 6.45 23.09 -18.76
N GLY A 109 7.45 22.28 -19.14
CA GLY A 109 7.85 21.07 -18.41
C GLY A 109 8.42 21.40 -17.03
N ILE A 110 9.23 22.44 -16.92
CA ILE A 110 9.75 22.95 -15.64
C ILE A 110 8.59 23.49 -14.79
N ALA A 111 7.65 24.25 -15.37
CA ALA A 111 6.49 24.76 -14.66
C ALA A 111 5.58 23.64 -14.13
N ALA A 112 5.37 22.58 -14.89
CA ALA A 112 4.57 21.42 -14.46
C ALA A 112 5.20 20.68 -13.26
N GLN A 113 6.54 20.61 -13.20
CA GLN A 113 7.27 20.02 -12.07
C GLN A 113 7.30 20.94 -10.82
N LEU A 114 7.10 22.23 -11.00
CA LEU A 114 7.14 23.24 -9.93
C LEU A 114 5.75 23.62 -9.38
N VAL A 115 4.66 23.14 -10.00
CA VAL A 115 3.30 23.47 -9.53
C VAL A 115 2.96 22.66 -8.30
N SER A 116 2.97 23.31 -7.16
CA SER A 116 2.50 22.74 -5.90
C SER A 116 1.00 22.40 -5.97
N PRO A 117 0.53 21.27 -5.40
CA PRO A 117 -0.90 20.98 -5.26
C PRO A 117 -1.70 22.12 -4.59
N TYR A 118 -1.04 22.97 -3.83
CA TYR A 118 -1.65 24.16 -3.18
C TYR A 118 -1.93 25.31 -4.16
N ALA A 119 -1.35 25.29 -5.37
CA ALA A 119 -1.63 26.31 -6.39
C ALA A 119 -3.09 26.27 -6.90
N TRP A 120 -3.79 25.14 -6.72
CA TRP A 120 -5.20 24.99 -7.12
C TRP A 120 -6.16 25.71 -6.15
N GLY A 121 -5.71 26.14 -4.97
CA GLY A 121 -6.53 26.85 -3.99
C GLY A 121 -7.87 26.18 -3.71
N ALA A 122 -8.97 26.96 -3.78
CA ALA A 122 -10.32 26.44 -3.54
C ALA A 122 -10.86 25.48 -4.63
N ALA A 123 -10.21 25.38 -5.79
CA ALA A 123 -10.56 24.44 -6.84
C ALA A 123 -9.98 23.04 -6.63
N TYR A 124 -9.14 22.86 -5.62
CA TYR A 124 -8.56 21.54 -5.30
C TYR A 124 -9.63 20.57 -4.82
N SER A 125 -9.59 19.37 -5.39
CA SER A 125 -10.43 18.23 -4.96
C SER A 125 -9.60 16.97 -5.03
N ASN A 126 -9.55 16.20 -3.92
CA ASN A 126 -8.87 14.91 -3.91
C ASN A 126 -9.74 13.86 -4.63
N PRO A 127 -9.29 13.27 -5.74
CA PRO A 127 -10.10 12.30 -6.50
C PRO A 127 -10.42 11.03 -5.70
N LEU A 128 -9.61 10.68 -4.70
CA LEU A 128 -9.83 9.52 -3.85
C LEU A 128 -10.97 9.72 -2.84
N ASP A 129 -11.35 10.98 -2.53
CA ASP A 129 -12.37 11.28 -1.52
C ASP A 129 -13.70 10.57 -1.82
N LYS A 130 -14.15 10.62 -3.08
CA LYS A 130 -15.40 9.97 -3.51
C LYS A 130 -15.35 8.44 -3.40
N ILE A 131 -14.19 7.84 -3.61
CA ILE A 131 -13.98 6.39 -3.53
C ILE A 131 -13.96 5.96 -2.07
N VAL A 132 -13.14 6.63 -1.28
CA VAL A 132 -12.94 6.29 0.13
C VAL A 132 -14.25 6.42 0.92
N ARG A 133 -15.03 7.49 0.69
CA ARG A 133 -16.31 7.70 1.39
C ARG A 133 -17.44 6.72 1.01
N ARG A 134 -17.22 5.86 0.01
CA ARG A 134 -18.16 4.78 -0.33
C ARG A 134 -17.93 3.52 0.50
N LEU A 135 -16.77 3.40 1.16
CA LEU A 135 -16.54 2.30 2.09
C LEU A 135 -17.45 2.47 3.32
N ASP A 136 -17.99 1.37 3.81
CA ASP A 136 -18.77 1.37 5.03
C ASP A 136 -17.85 1.40 6.26
N PHE A 137 -17.65 2.59 6.82
CA PHE A 137 -16.78 2.80 7.97
C PHE A 137 -17.33 2.18 9.26
N THR A 138 -18.62 1.87 9.35
CA THR A 138 -19.16 1.12 10.48
C THR A 138 -18.58 -0.30 10.48
N GLN A 139 -18.35 -0.86 9.30
CA GLN A 139 -17.73 -2.18 9.13
C GLN A 139 -16.20 -2.10 9.22
N VAL A 140 -15.57 -1.06 8.65
CA VAL A 140 -14.10 -0.86 8.76
C VAL A 140 -13.66 -0.74 10.22
N CYS A 141 -14.39 0.03 11.04
CA CYS A 141 -14.11 0.24 12.46
C CYS A 141 -14.63 -0.89 13.36
N GLY A 142 -15.47 -1.76 12.84
CA GLY A 142 -16.08 -2.84 13.60
C GLY A 142 -15.06 -3.79 14.25
N THR A 143 -15.45 -4.46 15.32
CA THR A 143 -14.57 -5.35 16.11
C THR A 143 -14.37 -6.73 15.49
N GLY A 144 -15.22 -7.13 14.54
CA GLY A 144 -15.10 -8.41 13.83
C GLY A 144 -14.07 -8.38 12.70
N GLY A 145 -13.77 -9.56 12.15
CA GLY A 145 -12.77 -9.71 11.08
C GLY A 145 -11.34 -9.35 11.51
N PRO A 146 -10.43 -9.13 10.55
CA PRO A 146 -9.03 -8.83 10.86
C PRO A 146 -8.87 -7.46 11.54
N LYS A 147 -7.89 -7.35 12.46
CA LYS A 147 -7.44 -6.03 12.97
C LYS A 147 -6.83 -5.24 11.80
N LEU A 148 -7.22 -3.97 11.65
CA LEU A 148 -6.68 -3.10 10.60
C LEU A 148 -5.80 -2.02 11.22
N PHE A 149 -4.60 -1.88 10.66
CA PHE A 149 -3.62 -0.84 10.98
C PHE A 149 -3.32 -0.04 9.71
N VAL A 150 -3.55 1.27 9.77
CA VAL A 150 -3.32 2.21 8.67
C VAL A 150 -2.23 3.17 9.05
N SER A 151 -1.17 3.26 8.25
CA SER A 151 -0.05 4.15 8.52
C SER A 151 -0.12 5.44 7.69
N ALA A 152 0.20 6.56 8.31
CA ALA A 152 0.43 7.85 7.67
C ALA A 152 1.69 8.51 8.23
N THR A 153 2.29 9.44 7.49
CA THR A 153 3.46 10.20 7.91
C THR A 153 3.05 11.56 8.40
N ASN A 154 3.32 11.87 9.68
CA ASN A 154 3.09 13.21 10.21
C ASN A 154 4.06 14.20 9.58
N VAL A 155 3.54 15.24 8.91
CA VAL A 155 4.35 16.18 8.12
C VAL A 155 5.30 16.99 8.98
N ARG A 156 4.86 17.39 10.18
CA ARG A 156 5.64 18.27 11.07
C ARG A 156 6.79 17.56 11.75
N SER A 157 6.60 16.28 12.11
CA SER A 157 7.60 15.53 12.87
C SER A 157 8.38 14.50 12.04
N GLY A 158 7.91 14.16 10.82
CA GLY A 158 8.43 13.07 10.01
C GLY A 158 8.16 11.67 10.60
N LYS A 159 7.43 11.58 11.72
CA LYS A 159 7.18 10.31 12.39
C LYS A 159 5.98 9.59 11.79
N ILE A 160 6.07 8.25 11.83
CA ILE A 160 4.94 7.41 11.48
C ILE A 160 3.83 7.54 12.53
N ARG A 161 2.58 7.62 12.07
CA ARG A 161 1.38 7.44 12.88
C ARG A 161 0.62 6.24 12.36
N VAL A 162 0.31 5.30 13.21
CA VAL A 162 -0.54 4.15 12.88
C VAL A 162 -1.88 4.33 13.56
N PHE A 163 -2.94 4.30 12.76
CA PHE A 163 -4.33 4.37 13.16
C PHE A 163 -4.95 2.97 13.16
N SER A 164 -5.83 2.68 14.11
CA SER A 164 -6.48 1.38 14.22
C SER A 164 -7.85 1.48 14.90
N GLY A 165 -8.72 0.49 14.68
CA GLY A 165 -10.05 0.44 15.26
C GLY A 165 -10.90 1.64 14.85
N ASP A 166 -11.48 2.33 15.83
CA ASP A 166 -12.33 3.51 15.67
C ASP A 166 -11.57 4.79 15.26
N GLU A 167 -10.23 4.78 15.31
CA GLU A 167 -9.42 5.87 14.76
C GLU A 167 -9.42 5.90 13.22
N VAL A 168 -9.80 4.79 12.55
CA VAL A 168 -9.75 4.71 11.08
C VAL A 168 -10.98 5.42 10.49
N SER A 169 -10.72 6.50 9.73
CA SER A 169 -11.73 7.33 9.09
C SER A 169 -11.43 7.51 7.60
N PRO A 170 -12.36 8.07 6.80
CA PRO A 170 -12.06 8.48 5.43
C PRO A 170 -10.83 9.36 5.33
N GLU A 171 -10.68 10.33 6.22
CA GLU A 171 -9.55 11.25 6.28
C GLU A 171 -8.23 10.51 6.55
N VAL A 172 -8.24 9.49 7.40
CA VAL A 172 -7.07 8.64 7.70
C VAL A 172 -6.65 7.84 6.47
N LEU A 173 -7.60 7.25 5.72
CA LEU A 173 -7.28 6.54 4.48
C LEU A 173 -6.74 7.50 3.41
N MET A 174 -7.34 8.70 3.28
CA MET A 174 -6.83 9.74 2.38
C MET A 174 -5.44 10.22 2.80
N ALA A 175 -5.17 10.39 4.10
CA ALA A 175 -3.86 10.74 4.63
C ALA A 175 -2.82 9.67 4.29
N SER A 176 -3.17 8.40 4.48
CA SER A 176 -2.30 7.27 4.13
C SER A 176 -1.93 7.21 2.65
N ALA A 177 -2.80 7.71 1.75
CA ALA A 177 -2.59 7.72 0.30
C ALA A 177 -2.22 9.11 -0.26
N CYS A 178 -1.84 10.06 0.60
CA CYS A 178 -1.55 11.44 0.23
C CYS A 178 -0.10 11.62 -0.22
N LEU A 179 0.21 11.34 -1.47
CA LEU A 179 1.51 11.67 -2.07
C LEU A 179 1.68 13.19 -2.16
N PRO A 180 2.71 13.80 -1.54
CA PRO A 180 2.87 15.26 -1.47
C PRO A 180 3.10 15.95 -2.81
N THR A 181 3.54 15.20 -3.81
CA THR A 181 3.72 15.71 -5.19
C THR A 181 2.40 15.78 -5.97
N ALA A 182 1.37 15.07 -5.53
CA ALA A 182 0.07 14.98 -6.21
C ALA A 182 -1.08 15.59 -5.40
N PHE A 183 -0.99 15.57 -4.07
CA PHE A 183 -2.09 15.95 -3.17
C PHE A 183 -1.65 16.95 -2.09
N GLN A 184 -2.58 17.82 -1.68
CA GLN A 184 -2.41 18.63 -0.48
C GLN A 184 -2.40 17.73 0.75
N ALA A 185 -1.60 18.07 1.78
CA ALA A 185 -1.60 17.35 3.04
C ALA A 185 -3.02 17.22 3.62
N VAL A 186 -3.32 16.07 4.17
CA VAL A 186 -4.59 15.86 4.85
C VAL A 186 -4.46 16.31 6.30
N GLU A 187 -5.23 17.33 6.67
CA GLU A 187 -5.30 17.80 8.04
C GLU A 187 -6.45 17.11 8.78
N LEU A 188 -6.15 16.53 9.93
CA LEU A 188 -7.14 15.91 10.82
C LEU A 188 -6.72 16.10 12.28
N THR A 189 -7.71 16.15 13.17
CA THR A 189 -7.45 16.08 14.60
C THR A 189 -7.02 14.67 14.96
N ASP A 190 -5.76 14.50 15.41
CA ASP A 190 -5.26 13.18 15.80
C ASP A 190 -6.06 12.68 17.02
N PRO A 191 -6.77 11.52 16.90
CA PRO A 191 -7.60 11.01 17.98
C PRO A 191 -6.82 10.73 19.28
N LYS A 192 -5.53 10.43 19.17
CA LYS A 192 -4.68 10.12 20.32
C LYS A 192 -4.23 11.35 21.10
N THR A 193 -4.01 12.49 20.42
CA THR A 193 -3.45 13.68 21.04
C THR A 193 -4.45 14.82 21.13
N GLY A 194 -5.54 14.79 20.36
CA GLY A 194 -6.50 15.89 20.23
C GLY A 194 -5.98 17.11 19.47
N VAL A 195 -4.79 17.03 18.85
CA VAL A 195 -4.15 18.13 18.15
C VAL A 195 -4.43 18.02 16.64
N LEU A 196 -4.67 19.17 16.00
CA LEU A 196 -4.76 19.25 14.53
C LEU A 196 -3.39 19.04 13.91
N GLU A 197 -3.23 17.95 13.20
CA GLU A 197 -2.00 17.53 12.55
C GLU A 197 -2.19 17.38 11.04
N ALA A 198 -1.08 17.50 10.29
CA ALA A 198 -1.06 17.31 8.84
C ALA A 198 -0.32 16.02 8.50
N TYR A 199 -0.87 15.26 7.55
CA TYR A 199 -0.34 13.95 7.17
C TYR A 199 -0.12 13.82 5.66
N TRP A 200 0.95 13.12 5.32
CA TRP A 200 1.27 12.61 4.00
C TRP A 200 1.21 11.09 3.95
N ASP A 201 1.41 10.54 2.74
CA ASP A 201 1.45 9.09 2.49
C ASP A 201 2.34 8.38 3.52
N GLY A 202 1.79 7.30 4.06
CA GLY A 202 2.49 6.50 5.06
C GLY A 202 3.77 5.87 4.55
N GLY A 203 3.92 5.72 3.23
CA GLY A 203 5.08 5.10 2.59
C GLY A 203 6.42 5.76 2.91
N TYR A 204 6.43 7.03 3.27
CA TYR A 204 7.65 7.73 3.68
C TYR A 204 8.16 7.31 5.06
N ALA A 205 7.30 6.83 5.95
CA ALA A 205 7.66 6.44 7.32
C ALA A 205 7.42 4.95 7.62
N GLY A 206 6.65 4.23 6.78
CA GLY A 206 6.41 2.79 6.91
C GLY A 206 5.59 2.22 5.75
N ASN A 207 6.21 1.42 4.88
CA ASN A 207 5.54 0.85 3.71
C ASN A 207 5.61 -0.68 3.62
N PRO A 208 4.71 -1.38 4.29
CA PRO A 208 3.88 -0.93 5.39
C PRO A 208 4.63 -0.93 6.73
N ALA A 209 4.04 -0.33 7.78
CA ALA A 209 4.52 -0.51 9.13
C ALA A 209 4.31 -1.95 9.59
N ILE A 210 5.37 -2.70 9.89
CA ILE A 210 5.24 -4.10 10.35
C ILE A 210 5.11 -4.16 11.87
N PHE A 211 5.65 -3.19 12.62
CA PHE A 211 5.71 -3.23 14.07
C PHE A 211 4.36 -3.43 14.79
N PRO A 212 3.17 -2.99 14.27
CA PRO A 212 1.89 -3.30 14.91
C PRO A 212 1.60 -4.80 14.94
N LEU A 213 2.17 -5.54 13.99
CA LEU A 213 2.01 -6.99 13.88
C LEU A 213 2.91 -7.77 14.85
N TYR A 214 3.79 -7.07 15.61
CA TYR A 214 4.62 -7.71 16.64
C TYR A 214 3.86 -8.01 17.94
N ASN A 215 2.59 -7.60 18.05
CA ASN A 215 1.76 -7.95 19.20
C ASN A 215 1.70 -9.48 19.36
N LYS A 216 1.96 -9.97 20.58
CA LYS A 216 1.99 -11.41 20.91
C LYS A 216 0.66 -12.12 20.76
N GLU A 217 -0.45 -11.37 20.79
CA GLU A 217 -1.79 -11.90 20.55
C GLU A 217 -2.05 -12.26 19.09
N LEU A 218 -1.23 -11.73 18.16
CA LEU A 218 -1.35 -11.99 16.73
C LEU A 218 -0.47 -13.20 16.33
N PRO A 219 -0.80 -13.89 15.23
CA PRO A 219 0.02 -14.99 14.69
C PRO A 219 1.47 -14.57 14.44
N GLU A 220 2.40 -15.52 14.49
CA GLU A 220 3.83 -15.26 14.20
C GLU A 220 4.07 -14.97 12.72
N ASP A 221 3.24 -15.53 11.83
CA ASP A 221 3.38 -15.39 10.39
C ASP A 221 2.95 -14.02 9.91
N VAL A 222 3.84 -13.35 9.18
CA VAL A 222 3.60 -12.06 8.50
C VAL A 222 3.90 -12.23 7.03
N VAL A 223 2.86 -12.18 6.21
CA VAL A 223 2.96 -12.24 4.75
C VAL A 223 2.99 -10.83 4.20
N ILE A 224 4.11 -10.45 3.62
CA ILE A 224 4.32 -9.14 2.99
C ILE A 224 3.92 -9.25 1.52
N VAL A 225 2.95 -8.43 1.11
CA VAL A 225 2.61 -8.27 -0.31
C VAL A 225 3.42 -7.09 -0.83
N SER A 226 4.47 -7.41 -1.61
CA SER A 226 5.42 -6.43 -2.12
C SER A 226 5.08 -6.03 -3.55
N ILE A 227 4.90 -4.73 -3.77
CA ILE A 227 4.56 -4.12 -5.07
C ILE A 227 5.55 -3.04 -5.50
N ASN A 228 6.61 -2.84 -4.71
CA ASN A 228 7.71 -1.95 -5.06
C ASN A 228 8.98 -2.79 -5.22
N PRO A 229 9.62 -2.79 -6.42
CA PRO A 229 10.84 -3.57 -6.65
C PRO A 229 11.93 -3.19 -5.65
N MET A 230 12.50 -4.19 -4.99
CA MET A 230 13.64 -3.94 -4.09
C MET A 230 14.91 -3.68 -4.90
N ARG A 231 15.05 -4.34 -6.04
CA ARG A 231 16.20 -4.22 -6.93
C ARG A 231 15.75 -3.76 -8.32
N ARG A 232 16.52 -2.84 -8.91
CA ARG A 232 16.48 -2.52 -10.33
C ARG A 232 17.89 -2.70 -10.89
N ASP A 233 17.98 -3.41 -12.00
CA ASP A 233 19.28 -3.68 -12.64
C ASP A 233 19.79 -2.46 -13.41
N GLU A 234 18.88 -1.64 -13.95
CA GLU A 234 19.23 -0.43 -14.69
C GLU A 234 19.25 0.80 -13.78
N VAL A 235 20.27 1.65 -14.01
CA VAL A 235 20.36 2.96 -13.34
C VAL A 235 19.44 3.94 -14.07
N PRO A 236 18.50 4.61 -13.38
CA PRO A 236 17.60 5.57 -13.98
C PRO A 236 18.36 6.77 -14.54
N LYS A 237 17.97 7.26 -15.72
CA LYS A 237 18.63 8.36 -16.42
C LYS A 237 17.73 9.57 -16.65
N SER A 238 16.43 9.37 -16.84
CA SER A 238 15.48 10.47 -16.98
C SER A 238 15.07 11.02 -15.62
N ALA A 239 14.64 12.28 -15.57
CA ALA A 239 14.19 12.92 -14.32
C ALA A 239 13.02 12.15 -13.67
N ILE A 240 12.07 11.66 -14.47
CA ILE A 240 10.92 10.88 -14.02
C ILE A 240 11.36 9.55 -13.42
N GLU A 241 12.23 8.82 -14.08
CA GLU A 241 12.78 7.55 -13.58
C GLU A 241 13.58 7.75 -12.29
N ILE A 242 14.39 8.81 -12.21
CA ILE A 242 15.15 9.17 -11.01
C ILE A 242 14.19 9.45 -9.85
N GLN A 243 13.17 10.29 -10.06
CA GLN A 243 12.18 10.60 -9.02
C GLN A 243 11.41 9.36 -8.57
N ASN A 244 11.00 8.50 -9.51
CA ASN A 244 10.36 7.24 -9.19
C ASN A 244 11.27 6.33 -8.35
N ARG A 245 12.56 6.23 -8.73
CA ARG A 245 13.50 5.41 -7.97
C ARG A 245 13.76 5.95 -6.57
N ILE A 246 13.81 7.26 -6.39
CA ILE A 246 13.90 7.91 -5.07
C ILE A 246 12.70 7.50 -4.21
N ASN A 247 11.49 7.55 -4.77
CA ASN A 247 10.29 7.13 -4.05
C ASN A 247 10.31 5.63 -3.69
N GLU A 248 10.72 4.76 -4.62
CA GLU A 248 10.85 3.32 -4.37
C GLU A 248 11.88 3.02 -3.27
N ILE A 249 13.04 3.68 -3.30
CA ILE A 249 14.07 3.54 -2.27
C ILE A 249 13.54 4.01 -0.93
N SER A 250 12.88 5.18 -0.87
CA SER A 250 12.30 5.72 0.36
C SER A 250 11.25 4.77 0.94
N PHE A 251 10.36 4.26 0.10
CA PHE A 251 9.29 3.34 0.52
C PHE A 251 9.82 1.98 0.98
N ASN A 252 10.86 1.46 0.35
CA ASN A 252 11.49 0.20 0.75
C ASN A 252 12.44 0.35 1.92
N ALA A 253 13.02 1.52 2.16
CA ALA A 253 14.00 1.73 3.24
C ALA A 253 13.44 1.40 4.62
N THR A 254 12.19 1.78 4.89
CA THR A 254 11.51 1.49 6.15
C THR A 254 11.25 -0.01 6.33
N LEU A 255 10.76 -0.68 5.29
CA LEU A 255 10.56 -2.13 5.29
C LEU A 255 11.89 -2.88 5.53
N LEU A 256 12.95 -2.50 4.82
CA LEU A 256 14.28 -3.10 5.01
C LEU A 256 14.81 -2.87 6.43
N GLY A 257 14.54 -1.71 7.04
CA GLY A 257 14.86 -1.41 8.43
C GLY A 257 14.14 -2.35 9.41
N ASP A 258 12.84 -2.56 9.21
CA ASP A 258 12.03 -3.48 10.01
C ASP A 258 12.51 -4.93 9.85
N LEU A 259 12.75 -5.39 8.63
CA LEU A 259 13.26 -6.74 8.36
C LEU A 259 14.64 -6.99 9.01
N ARG A 260 15.52 -5.98 8.96
CA ARG A 260 16.83 -6.04 9.63
C ARG A 260 16.68 -6.14 11.15
N SER A 261 15.71 -5.42 11.72
CA SER A 261 15.40 -5.47 13.16
C SER A 261 14.87 -6.84 13.56
N ILE A 262 13.99 -7.44 12.74
CA ILE A 262 13.49 -8.81 12.94
C ILE A 262 14.65 -9.81 12.90
N GLU A 263 15.54 -9.73 11.89
CA GLU A 263 16.70 -10.64 11.81
C GLU A 263 17.64 -10.48 13.02
N PHE A 264 17.86 -9.24 13.47
CA PHE A 264 18.65 -8.99 14.66
C PHE A 264 18.07 -9.69 15.90
N VAL A 265 16.77 -9.58 16.14
CA VAL A 265 16.08 -10.27 17.25
C VAL A 265 16.17 -11.79 17.09
N LYS A 266 15.89 -12.32 15.89
CA LYS A 266 16.00 -13.76 15.60
C LYS A 266 17.41 -14.29 15.86
N ARG A 267 18.45 -13.53 15.51
CA ARG A 267 19.85 -13.88 15.79
C ARG A 267 20.12 -13.92 17.27
N LEU A 268 19.63 -12.97 18.06
CA LEU A 268 19.81 -12.97 19.53
C LEU A 268 19.12 -14.17 20.18
N ILE A 269 17.93 -14.56 19.72
CA ILE A 269 17.22 -15.75 20.18
C ILE A 269 18.02 -17.02 19.83
N ARG A 270 18.50 -17.15 18.57
CA ARG A 270 19.33 -18.29 18.15
C ARG A 270 20.62 -18.43 18.95
N GLN A 271 21.22 -17.31 19.35
CA GLN A 271 22.44 -17.28 20.17
C GLN A 271 22.17 -17.50 21.69
N GLY A 272 20.93 -17.69 22.10
CA GLY A 272 20.54 -17.86 23.49
C GLY A 272 20.71 -16.59 24.34
N LYS A 273 20.88 -15.40 23.71
CA LYS A 273 20.98 -14.11 24.41
C LYS A 273 19.65 -13.55 24.86
N ILE A 274 18.57 -13.98 24.21
CA ILE A 274 17.20 -13.70 24.59
C ILE A 274 16.47 -15.04 24.70
N GLU A 275 15.76 -15.25 25.82
CA GLU A 275 14.95 -16.45 26.03
C GLU A 275 13.80 -16.52 25.04
N LYS A 276 13.46 -17.74 24.60
CA LYS A 276 12.29 -17.98 23.73
C LYS A 276 11.02 -17.52 24.43
N GLY A 277 10.17 -16.76 23.70
CA GLY A 277 8.90 -16.23 24.23
C GLY A 277 9.00 -14.84 24.87
N VAL A 278 10.21 -14.33 25.20
CA VAL A 278 10.37 -12.93 25.65
C VAL A 278 10.03 -11.97 24.52
N MET A 279 10.58 -12.21 23.33
CA MET A 279 10.23 -11.49 22.10
C MET A 279 9.42 -12.39 21.18
N LYS A 280 8.52 -11.79 20.36
CA LYS A 280 7.76 -12.52 19.35
C LYS A 280 8.71 -13.08 18.29
N HIS A 281 8.53 -14.35 17.95
CA HIS A 281 9.24 -15.01 16.85
C HIS A 281 8.51 -14.77 15.55
N VAL A 282 8.90 -13.72 14.81
CA VAL A 282 8.20 -13.34 13.57
C VAL A 282 8.68 -14.19 12.40
N LEU A 283 7.74 -14.83 11.70
CA LEU A 283 7.97 -15.63 10.51
C LEU A 283 7.57 -14.80 9.28
N ILE A 284 8.57 -14.37 8.50
CA ILE A 284 8.35 -13.51 7.33
C ILE A 284 8.18 -14.35 6.07
N HIS A 285 7.15 -14.00 5.29
CA HIS A 285 6.86 -14.51 3.98
C HIS A 285 6.68 -13.37 2.99
N PHE A 286 6.96 -13.61 1.70
CA PHE A 286 6.72 -12.64 0.64
C PHE A 286 5.80 -13.20 -0.43
N ILE A 287 4.89 -12.35 -0.92
CA ILE A 287 4.18 -12.54 -2.17
C ILE A 287 4.53 -11.35 -3.05
N SER A 288 5.22 -11.57 -4.16
CA SER A 288 5.68 -10.54 -5.09
C SER A 288 5.81 -11.11 -6.50
N ASP A 289 5.84 -10.22 -7.47
CA ASP A 289 6.26 -10.49 -8.85
C ASP A 289 7.28 -9.41 -9.26
N GLU A 290 8.53 -9.65 -8.89
CA GLU A 290 9.64 -8.71 -9.14
C GLU A 290 9.82 -8.43 -10.64
N ALA A 291 9.64 -9.44 -11.50
CA ALA A 291 9.79 -9.28 -12.95
C ALA A 291 8.72 -8.34 -13.50
N LEU A 292 7.44 -8.57 -13.16
CA LEU A 292 6.35 -7.69 -13.56
C LEU A 292 6.56 -6.26 -13.04
N MET A 293 6.90 -6.11 -11.75
CA MET A 293 7.08 -4.78 -11.15
C MET A 293 8.26 -4.02 -11.73
N ASN A 294 9.28 -4.72 -12.23
CA ASN A 294 10.40 -4.11 -12.93
C ASN A 294 10.05 -3.66 -14.36
N ASP A 295 9.17 -4.37 -15.06
CA ASP A 295 8.67 -4.00 -16.39
C ASP A 295 7.73 -2.77 -16.37
N LEU A 296 7.12 -2.48 -15.23
CA LEU A 296 6.19 -1.38 -15.10
C LEU A 296 6.91 -0.04 -14.97
N THR A 297 6.38 0.97 -15.65
CA THR A 297 6.91 2.34 -15.62
C THR A 297 6.42 3.12 -14.41
N ALA A 298 7.07 4.25 -14.11
CA ALA A 298 6.62 5.17 -13.06
C ALA A 298 5.20 5.70 -13.29
N SER A 299 4.87 5.99 -14.56
CA SER A 299 3.56 6.51 -14.96
C SER A 299 2.44 5.50 -14.70
N SER A 300 2.70 4.19 -14.76
CA SER A 300 1.70 3.17 -14.49
C SER A 300 1.20 3.16 -13.03
N LYS A 301 1.95 3.76 -12.08
CA LYS A 301 1.50 3.91 -10.68
C LYS A 301 0.39 4.95 -10.51
N VAL A 302 0.37 5.95 -11.39
CA VAL A 302 -0.57 7.08 -11.32
C VAL A 302 -1.68 7.02 -12.37
N ASN A 303 -1.55 6.14 -13.37
CA ASN A 303 -2.52 5.94 -14.45
C ASN A 303 -3.20 4.56 -14.33
N PRO A 304 -4.33 4.47 -13.61
CA PRO A 304 -4.99 3.21 -13.31
C PRO A 304 -5.90 2.74 -14.45
N SER A 305 -5.35 2.45 -15.66
CA SER A 305 -6.19 1.94 -16.75
C SER A 305 -6.80 0.58 -16.38
N SER A 306 -8.07 0.37 -16.78
CA SER A 306 -8.80 -0.87 -16.47
C SER A 306 -8.03 -2.12 -16.93
N GLY A 307 -7.37 -2.06 -18.10
CA GLY A 307 -6.53 -3.14 -18.61
C GLY A 307 -5.31 -3.43 -17.72
N LEU A 308 -4.64 -2.39 -17.22
CA LEU A 308 -3.51 -2.53 -16.29
C LEU A 308 -3.97 -3.14 -14.96
N LEU A 309 -5.08 -2.63 -14.40
CA LEU A 309 -5.61 -3.12 -13.13
C LEU A 309 -5.96 -4.60 -13.18
N LEU A 310 -6.62 -5.05 -14.26
CA LEU A 310 -6.96 -6.46 -14.46
C LEU A 310 -5.70 -7.34 -14.67
N ARG A 311 -4.70 -6.85 -15.41
CA ARG A 311 -3.40 -7.53 -15.57
C ARG A 311 -2.72 -7.71 -14.21
N LEU A 312 -2.70 -6.68 -13.38
CA LEU A 312 -2.13 -6.71 -12.03
C LEU A 312 -2.90 -7.64 -11.10
N LYS A 313 -4.25 -7.62 -11.14
CA LYS A 313 -5.08 -8.58 -10.40
C LYS A 313 -4.71 -10.01 -10.77
N ALA A 314 -4.66 -10.33 -12.07
CA ALA A 314 -4.32 -11.67 -12.55
C ALA A 314 -2.92 -12.12 -12.07
N ALA A 315 -1.93 -11.23 -12.14
CA ALA A 315 -0.57 -11.52 -11.66
C ALA A 315 -0.55 -11.74 -10.14
N GLY A 316 -1.27 -10.93 -9.37
CA GLY A 316 -1.41 -11.11 -7.92
C GLY A 316 -2.03 -12.45 -7.53
N ARG A 317 -3.08 -12.87 -8.25
CA ARG A 317 -3.68 -14.22 -8.06
C ARG A 317 -2.66 -15.33 -8.33
N THR A 318 -1.91 -15.21 -9.42
CA THR A 318 -0.86 -16.20 -9.79
C THR A 318 0.23 -16.26 -8.72
N ALA A 319 0.71 -15.13 -8.24
CA ALA A 319 1.74 -15.05 -7.20
C ALA A 319 1.25 -15.66 -5.86
N ALA A 320 0.01 -15.38 -5.47
CA ALA A 320 -0.58 -15.96 -4.27
C ALA A 320 -0.76 -17.48 -4.39
N ALA A 321 -1.23 -17.96 -5.53
CA ALA A 321 -1.35 -19.40 -5.79
C ALA A 321 0.01 -20.11 -5.72
N ALA A 322 1.06 -19.53 -6.32
CA ALA A 322 2.42 -20.05 -6.23
C ALA A 322 2.95 -20.06 -4.78
N PHE A 323 2.71 -18.99 -4.03
CA PHE A 323 3.06 -18.94 -2.60
C PHE A 323 2.35 -20.05 -1.80
N LEU A 324 1.05 -20.22 -1.98
CA LEU A 324 0.29 -21.25 -1.28
C LEU A 324 0.75 -22.65 -1.68
N GLN A 325 1.05 -22.89 -2.95
CA GLN A 325 1.57 -24.16 -3.42
C GLN A 325 2.94 -24.50 -2.81
N GLY A 326 3.84 -23.52 -2.74
CA GLY A 326 5.22 -23.72 -2.26
C GLY A 326 5.37 -23.64 -0.75
N HIS A 327 4.59 -22.79 -0.07
CA HIS A 327 4.86 -22.37 1.30
C HIS A 327 3.70 -22.54 2.28
N ARG A 328 2.54 -23.06 1.87
CA ARG A 328 1.45 -23.35 2.82
C ARG A 328 1.92 -24.21 4.00
N GLY A 329 2.80 -25.19 3.74
CA GLY A 329 3.36 -26.08 4.76
C GLY A 329 4.32 -25.39 5.73
N ASP A 330 4.83 -24.22 5.39
CA ASP A 330 5.78 -23.42 6.19
C ASP A 330 5.07 -22.52 7.22
N ILE A 331 3.82 -22.10 6.92
CA ILE A 331 3.00 -21.27 7.81
C ILE A 331 2.85 -21.94 9.18
N GLY A 332 3.15 -21.19 10.24
CA GLY A 332 3.19 -21.64 11.63
C GLY A 332 4.45 -22.44 12.00
N LYS A 333 5.43 -22.59 11.11
CA LYS A 333 6.61 -23.41 11.36
C LYS A 333 7.92 -22.69 11.07
N ARG A 334 8.04 -22.01 9.92
CA ARG A 334 9.25 -21.35 9.48
C ARG A 334 8.96 -20.24 8.45
N ALA A 335 9.83 -19.24 8.40
CA ALA A 335 9.80 -18.24 7.34
C ALA A 335 10.05 -18.87 5.95
N SER A 336 9.44 -18.31 4.90
CA SER A 336 9.71 -18.71 3.51
C SER A 336 10.90 -17.99 2.89
N ILE A 337 11.48 -17.01 3.59
CA ILE A 337 12.66 -16.29 3.14
C ILE A 337 13.81 -16.37 4.16
N ASP A 338 15.04 -16.32 3.66
CA ASP A 338 16.23 -16.19 4.46
C ASP A 338 16.60 -14.71 4.64
N LEU A 339 16.19 -14.13 5.79
CA LEU A 339 16.54 -12.75 6.13
C LEU A 339 18.04 -12.56 6.34
N ALA A 340 18.75 -13.59 6.82
CA ALA A 340 20.20 -13.49 7.01
C ALA A 340 20.92 -13.34 5.67
N GLY A 341 20.50 -14.12 4.65
CA GLY A 341 21.04 -13.99 3.30
C GLY A 341 20.66 -12.69 2.59
N LEU A 342 19.53 -12.08 2.99
CA LEU A 342 19.11 -10.78 2.40
C LEU A 342 20.02 -9.62 2.85
N PHE A 343 20.64 -9.69 4.04
CA PHE A 343 21.42 -8.62 4.67
C PHE A 343 22.89 -8.97 4.89
N GLY A 344 23.32 -10.19 4.52
CA GLY A 344 24.68 -10.70 4.67
C GLY A 344 25.65 -10.29 3.59
#